data_12dccb4e8ad0aec679508e6e1ee75ec2
#
_entry.id   12dccb4e8ad0aec679508e6e1ee75ec2
#
_cell.length_a   1.000
_cell.length_b   1.000
_cell.length_c   1.000
_cell.angle_alpha   90.00
_cell.angle_beta   90.00
_cell.angle_gamma   90.00
#
_symmetry.space_group_name_H-M   'P 1'
#
loop_
_entity.id
_entity.type
_entity.pdbx_description
1 polymer ?
#
loop_
_entity_poly.entity_id
_entity_poly.type
_entity_poly.pdbx_seq_one_letter_code
_entity_poly.pdbx_strand_id
1 'polypeptide(L)'
;MLADLTVAPDHERMRLDVFVSSALGPEYTRSQVARMIKAGLVTVNGAASSRPSSAVHHGDRIGVAQPPALEPREPSSEAPSIEVLYADDELIVVNKPAGMTAHPAPGHHDGTLVDALLARFPELATMAEAGGVLRPGIVHRLDKETSGVMVVARTPFAKAALSAQFKARTVKKIYLAIVKGIVARDRMTIERPLGRHPTDRKRMSVHSHAARDAVSNVVVVERFRESPEATLVMVRPETGRTHQIRVHLASIGHPCLGDVLYGGGSKDHRVGQTGEFQRHALHAMNLSIEHPRTHERQVYFAPMAQDFADFLVARGVDIEHLTIASLVKEQLADG
;
A
#
# COMPACT_ATOMS: atom_id res chain seq x y z
N MET A 1 17.88 9.45 26.79
CA MET A 1 17.18 10.67 26.35
C MET A 1 17.60 10.89 24.90
N LEU A 2 16.66 11.19 23.98
CA LEU A 2 16.95 11.42 22.56
C LEU A 2 17.29 12.90 22.32
N ALA A 3 16.53 13.81 22.93
CA ALA A 3 16.77 15.25 22.87
C ALA A 3 16.20 15.97 24.10
N ASP A 4 16.81 17.12 24.43
CA ASP A 4 16.28 18.14 25.35
C ASP A 4 16.31 19.47 24.58
N LEU A 5 15.13 20.01 24.31
CA LEU A 5 14.95 21.15 23.38
C LEU A 5 14.30 22.31 24.14
N THR A 6 14.71 23.53 23.83
CA THR A 6 14.07 24.75 24.31
C THR A 6 13.38 25.46 23.16
N VAL A 7 12.12 25.85 23.36
CA VAL A 7 11.33 26.54 22.32
C VAL A 7 11.82 27.98 22.17
N ALA A 8 12.30 28.31 20.97
CA ALA A 8 12.73 29.66 20.62
C ALA A 8 11.51 30.56 20.29
N PRO A 9 11.67 31.92 20.29
CA PRO A 9 10.57 32.86 20.03
C PRO A 9 9.85 32.66 18.70
N ASP A 10 10.59 32.29 17.65
CA ASP A 10 10.07 32.01 16.29
C ASP A 10 9.20 30.75 16.18
N HIS A 11 9.20 29.93 17.22
CA HIS A 11 8.37 28.71 17.31
C HIS A 11 7.13 28.90 18.22
N GLU A 12 6.85 30.13 18.67
CA GLU A 12 5.68 30.44 19.51
C GLU A 12 4.39 29.94 18.86
N ARG A 13 3.57 29.21 19.62
CA ARG A 13 2.30 28.58 19.20
C ARG A 13 2.44 27.52 18.10
N MET A 14 3.66 27.08 17.77
CA MET A 14 3.82 25.92 16.90
C MET A 14 3.22 24.69 17.52
N ARG A 15 2.73 23.75 16.72
CA ARG A 15 2.25 22.47 17.24
C ARG A 15 3.42 21.62 17.72
N LEU A 16 3.25 20.94 18.84
CA LEU A 16 4.27 20.09 19.45
C LEU A 16 4.82 19.02 18.48
N ASP A 17 3.92 18.36 17.70
CA ASP A 17 4.33 17.35 16.72
C ASP A 17 5.18 17.92 15.57
N VAL A 18 4.93 19.17 15.20
CA VAL A 18 5.70 19.89 14.18
C VAL A 18 7.05 20.36 14.73
N PHE A 19 7.04 21.00 15.90
CA PHE A 19 8.26 21.49 16.55
C PHE A 19 9.27 20.35 16.77
N VAL A 20 8.84 19.27 17.41
CA VAL A 20 9.72 18.12 17.71
C VAL A 20 10.22 17.45 16.43
N SER A 21 9.36 17.25 15.42
CA SER A 21 9.81 16.63 14.17
C SER A 21 10.81 17.49 13.40
N SER A 22 10.67 18.82 13.43
CA SER A 22 11.64 19.73 12.82
C SER A 22 12.98 19.69 13.55
N ALA A 23 12.96 19.66 14.88
CA ALA A 23 14.17 19.67 15.71
C ALA A 23 14.96 18.35 15.66
N LEU A 24 14.26 17.19 15.53
CA LEU A 24 14.89 15.89 15.42
C LEU A 24 15.42 15.58 14.00
N GLY A 25 15.05 16.39 13.01
CA GLY A 25 15.50 16.21 11.64
C GLY A 25 14.77 15.14 10.83
N PRO A 26 15.28 14.79 9.64
CA PRO A 26 14.57 13.95 8.67
C PRO A 26 14.36 12.50 9.10
N GLU A 27 15.09 12.03 10.10
CA GLU A 27 14.97 10.66 10.65
C GLU A 27 13.64 10.44 11.40
N TYR A 28 13.01 11.53 11.88
CA TYR A 28 11.77 11.47 12.64
C TYR A 28 10.65 12.21 11.93
N THR A 29 9.78 11.44 11.26
CA THR A 29 8.60 12.01 10.63
C THR A 29 7.62 12.54 11.66
N ARG A 30 6.82 13.55 11.29
CA ARG A 30 5.75 14.10 12.14
C ARG A 30 4.80 13.01 12.67
N SER A 31 4.51 11.98 11.88
CA SER A 31 3.66 10.86 12.30
C SER A 31 4.31 9.99 13.36
N GLN A 32 5.62 9.80 13.29
CA GLN A 32 6.40 9.08 14.32
C GLN A 32 6.39 9.89 15.62
N VAL A 33 6.71 11.18 15.55
CA VAL A 33 6.65 12.09 16.72
C VAL A 33 5.27 12.11 17.36
N ALA A 34 4.20 12.16 16.56
CA ALA A 34 2.84 12.12 17.09
C ALA A 34 2.53 10.81 17.86
N ARG A 35 3.12 9.69 17.44
CA ARG A 35 3.03 8.42 18.19
C ARG A 35 3.84 8.47 19.48
N MET A 36 5.07 9.01 19.44
CA MET A 36 5.91 9.19 20.63
C MET A 36 5.24 10.03 21.68
N ILE A 37 4.60 11.15 21.27
CA ILE A 37 3.81 12.00 22.16
C ILE A 37 2.67 11.20 22.83
N LYS A 38 1.90 10.43 22.03
CA LYS A 38 0.80 9.60 22.57
C LYS A 38 1.28 8.49 23.48
N ALA A 39 2.50 8.00 23.30
CA ALA A 39 3.14 7.00 24.14
C ALA A 39 3.79 7.60 25.41
N GLY A 40 3.67 8.92 25.64
CA GLY A 40 4.25 9.59 26.80
C GLY A 40 5.77 9.77 26.73
N LEU A 41 6.38 9.58 25.57
CA LEU A 41 7.82 9.72 25.36
C LEU A 41 8.26 11.18 25.14
N VAL A 42 7.33 12.12 25.10
CA VAL A 42 7.59 13.55 24.97
C VAL A 42 6.99 14.29 26.16
N THR A 43 7.84 15.07 26.84
CA THR A 43 7.44 15.90 27.96
C THR A 43 7.51 17.37 27.58
N VAL A 44 6.63 18.17 28.17
CA VAL A 44 6.64 19.65 28.12
C VAL A 44 6.78 20.13 29.56
N ASN A 45 7.87 20.85 29.84
CA ASN A 45 8.20 21.33 31.19
C ASN A 45 8.17 20.21 32.26
N GLY A 46 8.66 19.01 31.86
CA GLY A 46 8.72 17.84 32.72
C GLY A 46 7.42 17.01 32.79
N ALA A 47 6.30 17.51 32.26
CA ALA A 47 5.02 16.77 32.25
C ALA A 47 4.83 16.05 30.91
N ALA A 48 4.40 14.76 30.94
CA ALA A 48 4.12 14.00 29.74
C ALA A 48 2.96 14.62 28.94
N SER A 49 3.17 14.86 27.65
CA SER A 49 2.12 15.33 26.75
C SER A 49 1.48 14.17 26.01
N SER A 50 0.15 14.16 25.90
CA SER A 50 -0.60 13.15 25.14
C SER A 50 -1.22 13.68 23.84
N ARG A 51 -1.16 15.01 23.61
CA ARG A 51 -1.79 15.67 22.46
C ARG A 51 -0.74 16.20 21.47
N PRO A 52 -0.55 15.55 20.31
CA PRO A 52 0.39 16.01 19.28
C PRO A 52 0.13 17.43 18.77
N SER A 53 -1.13 17.89 18.85
CA SER A 53 -1.55 19.22 18.38
C SER A 53 -1.43 20.31 19.43
N SER A 54 -0.96 20.05 20.66
CA SER A 54 -0.75 21.07 21.66
C SER A 54 0.19 22.16 21.14
N ALA A 55 -0.11 23.42 21.44
CA ALA A 55 0.81 24.50 21.13
C ALA A 55 2.00 24.48 22.11
N VAL A 56 3.19 24.75 21.62
CA VAL A 56 4.37 25.04 22.44
C VAL A 56 4.54 26.55 22.58
N HIS A 57 5.13 27.01 23.69
CA HIS A 57 5.36 28.41 23.96
C HIS A 57 6.84 28.70 24.14
N HIS A 58 7.25 29.93 23.84
CA HIS A 58 8.62 30.38 24.05
C HIS A 58 9.10 30.10 25.47
N GLY A 59 10.26 29.48 25.59
CA GLY A 59 10.85 29.07 26.86
C GLY A 59 10.40 27.69 27.36
N ASP A 60 9.42 27.05 26.74
CA ASP A 60 9.07 25.66 27.08
C ASP A 60 10.27 24.73 26.88
N ARG A 61 10.47 23.82 27.83
CA ARG A 61 11.48 22.76 27.77
C ARG A 61 10.79 21.46 27.31
N ILE A 62 11.24 20.95 26.19
CA ILE A 62 10.69 19.74 25.57
C ILE A 62 11.70 18.60 25.70
N GLY A 63 11.41 17.65 26.59
CA GLY A 63 12.19 16.43 26.72
C GLY A 63 11.65 15.37 25.77
N VAL A 64 12.54 14.71 25.03
CA VAL A 64 12.20 13.60 24.14
C VAL A 64 12.96 12.36 24.59
N ALA A 65 12.24 11.35 25.10
CA ALA A 65 12.81 10.07 25.45
C ALA A 65 13.07 9.23 24.19
N GLN A 66 14.13 8.45 24.23
CA GLN A 66 14.35 7.45 23.19
C GLN A 66 13.25 6.40 23.26
N PRO A 67 12.56 6.08 22.15
CA PRO A 67 11.65 4.96 22.15
C PRO A 67 12.39 3.70 22.63
N PRO A 68 11.74 2.84 23.46
CA PRO A 68 12.34 1.56 23.77
C PRO A 68 12.70 0.85 22.47
N ALA A 69 13.85 0.23 22.44
CA ALA A 69 14.18 -0.68 21.35
C ALA A 69 13.03 -1.69 21.28
N LEU A 70 12.44 -1.83 20.08
CA LEU A 70 11.50 -2.93 19.90
C LEU A 70 12.29 -4.20 20.16
N GLU A 71 11.85 -4.99 21.12
CA GLU A 71 12.38 -6.34 21.25
C GLU A 71 12.22 -6.99 19.89
N PRO A 72 13.27 -7.62 19.36
CA PRO A 72 13.19 -8.35 18.10
C PRO A 72 12.00 -9.30 18.24
N ARG A 73 10.97 -9.10 17.46
CA ARG A 73 9.86 -10.04 17.42
C ARG A 73 10.45 -11.35 16.90
N GLU A 74 10.51 -12.36 17.74
CA GLU A 74 10.89 -13.69 17.29
C GLU A 74 9.95 -14.08 16.14
N PRO A 75 10.49 -14.63 15.04
CA PRO A 75 9.69 -15.13 13.97
C PRO A 75 8.66 -16.10 14.55
N SER A 76 7.38 -15.88 14.32
CA SER A 76 6.36 -16.85 14.68
C SER A 76 6.73 -18.19 14.04
N SER A 77 6.72 -19.27 14.80
CA SER A 77 6.91 -20.64 14.29
C SER A 77 5.88 -20.99 13.18
N GLU A 78 4.81 -20.21 13.08
CA GLU A 78 3.73 -20.30 12.09
C GLU A 78 3.79 -19.16 11.07
N ALA A 79 4.97 -18.56 10.81
CA ALA A 79 5.09 -17.51 9.82
C ALA A 79 4.65 -18.03 8.44
N PRO A 80 3.74 -17.33 7.74
CA PRO A 80 3.28 -17.80 6.45
C PRO A 80 4.42 -17.80 5.42
N SER A 81 4.38 -18.76 4.50
CA SER A 81 5.31 -18.80 3.38
C SER A 81 5.06 -17.63 2.43
N ILE A 82 6.14 -17.10 1.84
CA ILE A 82 6.10 -16.05 0.83
C ILE A 82 7.01 -16.40 -0.35
N GLU A 83 6.48 -16.28 -1.56
CA GLU A 83 7.25 -16.42 -2.78
C GLU A 83 8.12 -15.16 -2.98
N VAL A 84 9.43 -15.36 -3.07
CA VAL A 84 10.40 -14.30 -3.38
C VAL A 84 10.72 -14.36 -4.87
N LEU A 85 10.39 -13.30 -5.59
CA LEU A 85 10.62 -13.16 -7.03
C LEU A 85 12.04 -12.69 -7.34
N TYR A 86 12.60 -11.87 -6.44
CA TYR A 86 13.96 -11.34 -6.55
C TYR A 86 14.45 -10.91 -5.16
N ALA A 87 15.72 -11.03 -4.91
CA ALA A 87 16.38 -10.47 -3.72
C ALA A 87 17.84 -10.17 -4.02
N ASP A 88 18.31 -9.03 -3.51
CA ASP A 88 19.73 -8.64 -3.46
C ASP A 88 20.05 -7.96 -2.12
N ASP A 89 21.16 -7.23 -2.04
CA ASP A 89 21.58 -6.57 -0.80
C ASP A 89 20.73 -5.36 -0.43
N GLU A 90 19.98 -4.77 -1.38
CA GLU A 90 19.22 -3.54 -1.18
C GLU A 90 17.71 -3.76 -1.09
N LEU A 91 17.16 -4.72 -1.83
CA LEU A 91 15.73 -4.93 -1.90
C LEU A 91 15.32 -6.40 -2.05
N ILE A 92 14.09 -6.66 -1.70
CA ILE A 92 13.41 -7.94 -1.86
C ILE A 92 12.13 -7.67 -2.64
N VAL A 93 11.84 -8.47 -3.65
CA VAL A 93 10.57 -8.44 -4.39
C VAL A 93 9.83 -9.73 -4.13
N VAL A 94 8.59 -9.61 -3.74
CA VAL A 94 7.74 -10.75 -3.37
C VAL A 94 6.45 -10.79 -4.18
N ASN A 95 5.92 -11.98 -4.37
CA ASN A 95 4.55 -12.22 -4.81
C ASN A 95 3.66 -12.38 -3.58
N LYS A 96 2.97 -11.30 -3.19
CA LYS A 96 2.08 -11.35 -2.03
C LYS A 96 0.81 -12.13 -2.37
N PRO A 97 0.46 -13.21 -1.67
CA PRO A 97 -0.80 -13.89 -1.87
C PRO A 97 -1.99 -13.02 -1.44
N ALA A 98 -3.16 -13.29 -1.98
CA ALA A 98 -4.41 -12.76 -1.44
C ALA A 98 -4.66 -13.30 -0.02
N GLY A 99 -5.44 -12.58 0.78
CA GLY A 99 -5.73 -12.95 2.17
C GLY A 99 -4.66 -12.51 3.18
N MET A 100 -3.45 -12.17 2.72
CA MET A 100 -2.35 -11.73 3.58
C MET A 100 -2.32 -10.21 3.74
N THR A 101 -2.30 -9.70 4.98
CA THR A 101 -2.06 -8.27 5.26
C THR A 101 -0.58 -7.94 5.15
N ALA A 102 -0.27 -6.73 4.66
CA ALA A 102 1.14 -6.32 4.50
C ALA A 102 1.86 -6.12 5.85
N HIS A 103 1.15 -5.69 6.88
CA HIS A 103 1.70 -5.40 8.21
C HIS A 103 0.62 -5.56 9.28
N PRO A 104 1.00 -5.77 10.56
CA PRO A 104 0.05 -5.87 11.66
C PRO A 104 -0.91 -4.67 11.70
N ALA A 105 -2.19 -4.95 11.93
CA ALA A 105 -3.26 -3.97 12.03
C ALA A 105 -4.25 -4.41 13.13
N PRO A 106 -5.09 -3.51 13.67
CA PRO A 106 -6.12 -3.90 14.63
C PRO A 106 -6.97 -5.06 14.10
N GLY A 107 -6.98 -6.18 14.83
CA GLY A 107 -7.67 -7.42 14.46
C GLY A 107 -6.86 -8.40 13.58
N HIS A 108 -5.62 -8.05 13.22
CA HIS A 108 -4.68 -8.90 12.47
C HIS A 108 -3.26 -8.64 12.99
N HIS A 109 -2.89 -9.33 14.06
CA HIS A 109 -1.59 -9.13 14.72
C HIS A 109 -0.51 -10.06 14.16
N ASP A 110 -0.90 -11.20 13.60
CA ASP A 110 -0.02 -12.27 13.13
C ASP A 110 -0.39 -12.69 11.71
N GLY A 111 0.47 -13.49 11.07
CA GLY A 111 0.26 -14.01 9.72
C GLY A 111 0.37 -12.95 8.63
N THR A 112 1.14 -11.90 8.87
CA THR A 112 1.32 -10.79 7.92
C THR A 112 2.53 -11.01 7.01
N LEU A 113 2.64 -10.21 5.94
CA LEU A 113 3.83 -10.20 5.10
C LEU A 113 5.10 -9.87 5.92
N VAL A 114 5.00 -9.00 6.91
CA VAL A 114 6.12 -8.68 7.80
C VAL A 114 6.58 -9.92 8.56
N ASP A 115 5.67 -10.76 9.05
CA ASP A 115 6.04 -11.99 9.75
C ASP A 115 6.76 -12.98 8.80
N ALA A 116 6.24 -13.15 7.58
CA ALA A 116 6.87 -13.98 6.55
C ALA A 116 8.27 -13.49 6.17
N LEU A 117 8.43 -12.16 6.04
CA LEU A 117 9.70 -11.54 5.71
C LEU A 117 10.71 -11.68 6.83
N LEU A 118 10.34 -11.46 8.09
CA LEU A 118 11.23 -11.60 9.24
C LEU A 118 11.68 -13.03 9.45
N ALA A 119 10.83 -14.01 9.18
CA ALA A 119 11.20 -15.43 9.25
C ALA A 119 12.27 -15.80 8.21
N ARG A 120 12.22 -15.20 7.02
CA ARG A 120 13.14 -15.50 5.91
C ARG A 120 14.35 -14.57 5.85
N PHE A 121 14.21 -13.33 6.31
CA PHE A 121 15.20 -12.27 6.28
C PHE A 121 15.26 -11.61 7.67
N PRO A 122 15.84 -12.28 8.68
CA PRO A 122 15.84 -11.81 10.07
C PRO A 122 16.55 -10.47 10.25
N GLU A 123 17.49 -10.12 9.37
CA GLU A 123 18.17 -8.82 9.38
C GLU A 123 17.21 -7.62 9.23
N LEU A 124 16.03 -7.82 8.65
CA LEU A 124 15.02 -6.77 8.56
C LEU A 124 14.53 -6.30 9.93
N ALA A 125 14.68 -7.08 10.98
CA ALA A 125 14.34 -6.68 12.34
C ALA A 125 15.08 -5.40 12.77
N THR A 126 16.29 -5.18 12.26
CA THR A 126 17.10 -3.98 12.54
C THR A 126 16.51 -2.70 11.95
N MET A 127 15.60 -2.82 10.98
CA MET A 127 14.92 -1.69 10.32
C MET A 127 13.62 -1.26 11.01
N ALA A 128 13.39 -1.71 12.25
CA ALA A 128 12.21 -1.32 13.02
C ALA A 128 12.16 0.21 13.21
N GLU A 129 11.01 0.82 12.91
CA GLU A 129 10.84 2.26 13.04
C GLU A 129 10.70 2.68 14.51
N ALA A 130 11.32 3.79 14.88
CA ALA A 130 11.05 4.45 16.15
C ALA A 130 9.53 4.71 16.31
N GLY A 131 8.97 4.38 17.47
CA GLY A 131 7.55 4.56 17.77
C GLY A 131 6.67 3.30 17.62
N GLY A 132 7.26 2.09 17.65
CA GLY A 132 6.53 0.85 17.97
C GLY A 132 5.72 0.24 16.84
N VAL A 133 5.85 0.69 15.58
CA VAL A 133 5.22 0.02 14.45
C VAL A 133 6.26 -0.78 13.68
N LEU A 134 6.14 -2.10 13.77
CA LEU A 134 7.01 -3.01 13.03
C LEU A 134 6.60 -2.99 11.54
N ARG A 135 7.32 -2.20 10.74
CA ARG A 135 7.19 -2.14 9.27
C ARG A 135 8.56 -2.19 8.62
N PRO A 136 9.36 -3.21 8.91
CA PRO A 136 10.70 -3.30 8.37
C PRO A 136 10.66 -3.32 6.85
N GLY A 137 11.33 -2.37 6.22
CA GLY A 137 11.46 -2.31 4.76
C GLY A 137 10.20 -2.00 3.95
N ILE A 138 9.00 -1.94 4.55
CA ILE A 138 7.75 -1.70 3.82
C ILE A 138 7.68 -0.24 3.34
N VAL A 139 7.67 -0.03 2.03
CA VAL A 139 7.60 1.28 1.37
C VAL A 139 6.25 1.55 0.68
N HIS A 140 5.48 0.50 0.39
CA HIS A 140 4.13 0.58 -0.14
C HIS A 140 3.28 -0.61 0.35
N ARG A 141 2.02 -0.66 -0.06
CA ARG A 141 1.13 -1.74 0.35
C ARG A 141 0.15 -2.12 -0.73
N LEU A 142 -0.29 -3.38 -0.69
CA LEU A 142 -1.49 -3.88 -1.35
C LEU A 142 -2.61 -4.07 -0.31
N ASP A 143 -3.84 -4.09 -0.74
CA ASP A 143 -4.97 -4.48 0.13
C ASP A 143 -4.82 -5.96 0.52
N LYS A 144 -5.46 -6.37 1.62
CA LYS A 144 -5.39 -7.76 2.13
C LYS A 144 -5.68 -8.78 1.02
N GLU A 145 -6.78 -8.58 0.30
CA GLU A 145 -7.27 -9.50 -0.73
C GLU A 145 -6.70 -9.21 -2.13
N THR A 146 -5.81 -8.23 -2.28
CA THR A 146 -5.07 -7.98 -3.52
C THR A 146 -3.81 -8.84 -3.53
N SER A 147 -3.63 -9.64 -4.57
CA SER A 147 -2.41 -10.43 -4.81
C SER A 147 -1.41 -9.68 -5.68
N GLY A 148 -0.16 -10.17 -5.75
CA GLY A 148 0.82 -9.72 -6.72
C GLY A 148 2.06 -9.06 -6.16
N VAL A 149 2.82 -8.42 -7.03
CA VAL A 149 4.17 -7.93 -6.77
C VAL A 149 4.23 -6.82 -5.74
N MET A 150 5.14 -6.97 -4.78
CA MET A 150 5.52 -5.93 -3.82
C MET A 150 7.04 -5.85 -3.69
N VAL A 151 7.57 -4.63 -3.57
CA VAL A 151 8.98 -4.38 -3.23
C VAL A 151 9.10 -4.01 -1.75
N VAL A 152 10.14 -4.54 -1.12
CA VAL A 152 10.51 -4.33 0.27
C VAL A 152 11.97 -3.90 0.30
N ALA A 153 12.30 -2.84 1.01
CA ALA A 153 13.68 -2.41 1.20
C ALA A 153 14.38 -3.33 2.20
N ARG A 154 15.62 -3.69 1.92
CA ARG A 154 16.46 -4.53 2.79
C ARG A 154 17.40 -3.71 3.66
N THR A 155 17.67 -2.46 3.27
CA THR A 155 18.51 -1.50 4.00
C THR A 155 17.78 -0.18 4.27
N PRO A 156 18.20 0.60 5.29
CA PRO A 156 17.67 1.95 5.50
C PRO A 156 17.87 2.88 4.29
N PHE A 157 19.00 2.76 3.60
CA PHE A 157 19.31 3.49 2.39
C PHE A 157 18.28 3.19 1.27
N ALA A 158 18.08 1.91 0.98
CA ALA A 158 17.09 1.49 -0.01
C ALA A 158 15.66 1.92 0.36
N LYS A 159 15.32 1.89 1.66
CA LYS A 159 14.02 2.35 2.16
C LYS A 159 13.81 3.83 1.89
N ALA A 160 14.81 4.67 2.12
CA ALA A 160 14.75 6.10 1.84
C ALA A 160 14.59 6.36 0.32
N ALA A 161 15.41 5.70 -0.51
CA ALA A 161 15.39 5.85 -1.97
C ALA A 161 14.05 5.38 -2.58
N LEU A 162 13.58 4.18 -2.23
CA LEU A 162 12.30 3.67 -2.71
C LEU A 162 11.13 4.54 -2.23
N SER A 163 11.12 4.98 -0.96
CA SER A 163 10.08 5.87 -0.45
C SER A 163 10.04 7.19 -1.20
N ALA A 164 11.20 7.74 -1.59
CA ALA A 164 11.29 8.94 -2.43
C ALA A 164 10.66 8.69 -3.82
N GLN A 165 10.94 7.55 -4.46
CA GLN A 165 10.35 7.19 -5.75
C GLN A 165 8.82 7.06 -5.67
N PHE A 166 8.28 6.40 -4.62
CA PHE A 166 6.82 6.32 -4.42
C PHE A 166 6.21 7.70 -4.18
N LYS A 167 6.88 8.58 -3.43
CA LYS A 167 6.44 9.96 -3.18
C LYS A 167 6.48 10.81 -4.45
N ALA A 168 7.53 10.68 -5.26
CA ALA A 168 7.70 11.36 -6.54
C ALA A 168 6.82 10.77 -7.66
N ARG A 169 6.17 9.61 -7.43
CA ARG A 169 5.34 8.88 -8.40
C ARG A 169 6.12 8.39 -9.63
N THR A 170 7.41 8.14 -9.50
CA THR A 170 8.25 7.60 -10.58
C THR A 170 8.14 6.07 -10.70
N VAL A 171 7.60 5.41 -9.68
CA VAL A 171 7.30 3.98 -9.69
C VAL A 171 6.12 3.71 -10.62
N LYS A 172 6.35 2.89 -11.66
CA LYS A 172 5.28 2.44 -12.56
C LYS A 172 4.68 1.12 -12.05
N LYS A 173 3.36 1.00 -12.11
CA LYS A 173 2.60 -0.15 -11.61
C LYS A 173 1.53 -0.53 -12.60
N ILE A 174 1.38 -1.81 -12.84
CA ILE A 174 0.31 -2.35 -13.68
C ILE A 174 -0.45 -3.40 -12.86
N TYR A 175 -1.76 -3.27 -12.87
CA TYR A 175 -2.67 -4.21 -12.25
C TYR A 175 -3.57 -4.84 -13.30
N LEU A 176 -3.93 -6.09 -13.11
CA LEU A 176 -5.05 -6.73 -13.78
C LEU A 176 -6.26 -6.71 -12.86
N ALA A 177 -7.41 -6.39 -13.42
CA ALA A 177 -8.68 -6.51 -12.73
C ALA A 177 -9.72 -7.17 -13.64
N ILE A 178 -10.56 -8.04 -13.06
CA ILE A 178 -11.75 -8.53 -13.75
C ILE A 178 -12.93 -7.81 -13.15
N VAL A 179 -13.67 -7.10 -14.00
CA VAL A 179 -14.77 -6.23 -13.57
C VAL A 179 -16.12 -6.74 -14.07
N LYS A 180 -17.18 -6.40 -13.34
CA LYS A 180 -18.57 -6.74 -13.68
C LYS A 180 -19.03 -6.01 -14.93
N GLY A 181 -19.66 -6.75 -15.84
CA GLY A 181 -20.30 -6.22 -17.05
C GLY A 181 -19.30 -5.84 -18.15
N ILE A 182 -19.82 -5.34 -19.24
CA ILE A 182 -19.05 -4.99 -20.43
C ILE A 182 -18.66 -3.52 -20.39
N VAL A 183 -17.35 -3.27 -20.26
CA VAL A 183 -16.77 -1.92 -20.37
C VAL A 183 -16.76 -1.52 -21.84
N ALA A 184 -17.54 -0.50 -22.20
CA ALA A 184 -17.75 -0.13 -23.61
C ALA A 184 -16.51 0.50 -24.26
N ARG A 185 -15.78 1.35 -23.55
CA ARG A 185 -14.61 2.07 -24.05
C ARG A 185 -13.34 1.22 -23.90
N ASP A 186 -12.52 1.15 -24.95
CA ASP A 186 -11.27 0.40 -24.90
C ASP A 186 -10.21 1.02 -23.99
N ARG A 187 -10.18 2.35 -23.93
CA ARG A 187 -9.25 3.11 -23.06
C ARG A 187 -10.00 4.23 -22.37
N MET A 188 -9.65 4.49 -21.11
CA MET A 188 -10.19 5.62 -20.34
C MET A 188 -9.28 6.03 -19.20
N THR A 189 -9.34 7.30 -18.83
CA THR A 189 -8.73 7.81 -17.60
C THR A 189 -9.85 8.12 -16.59
N ILE A 190 -9.70 7.62 -15.37
CA ILE A 190 -10.60 7.91 -14.25
C ILE A 190 -9.90 8.91 -13.34
N GLU A 191 -10.32 10.17 -13.40
CA GLU A 191 -9.84 11.27 -12.56
C GLU A 191 -10.91 11.63 -11.54
N ARG A 192 -10.90 10.93 -10.41
CA ARG A 192 -11.87 11.16 -9.32
C ARG A 192 -11.12 11.20 -7.99
N PRO A 193 -11.12 12.34 -7.29
CA PRO A 193 -10.50 12.45 -5.98
C PRO A 193 -11.06 11.43 -4.99
N LEU A 194 -10.22 10.91 -4.11
CA LEU A 194 -10.58 9.87 -3.16
C LEU A 194 -10.33 10.30 -1.70
N GLY A 195 -11.29 10.03 -0.85
CA GLY A 195 -11.17 10.21 0.59
C GLY A 195 -11.96 9.16 1.36
N ARG A 196 -11.96 9.24 2.69
CA ARG A 196 -12.75 8.33 3.52
C ARG A 196 -14.23 8.54 3.25
N HIS A 197 -14.99 7.44 3.22
CA HIS A 197 -16.44 7.51 3.10
C HIS A 197 -17.03 8.29 4.31
N PRO A 198 -18.03 9.17 4.09
CA PRO A 198 -18.55 10.06 5.15
C PRO A 198 -19.03 9.31 6.39
N THR A 199 -19.67 8.17 6.23
CA THR A 199 -20.31 7.41 7.31
C THR A 199 -19.67 6.04 7.57
N ASP A 200 -19.13 5.38 6.57
CA ASP A 200 -18.50 4.06 6.69
C ASP A 200 -16.97 4.15 6.73
N ARG A 201 -16.39 4.03 7.92
CA ARG A 201 -14.93 4.14 8.14
C ARG A 201 -14.10 3.06 7.43
N LYS A 202 -14.70 1.95 6.99
CA LYS A 202 -14.01 0.87 6.27
C LYS A 202 -13.90 1.16 4.76
N ARG A 203 -14.70 2.11 4.25
CA ARG A 203 -14.78 2.43 2.82
C ARG A 203 -14.04 3.73 2.48
N MET A 204 -13.60 3.79 1.23
CA MET A 204 -13.20 5.01 0.55
C MET A 204 -14.30 5.44 -0.41
N SER A 205 -14.33 6.72 -0.79
CA SER A 205 -15.39 7.27 -1.66
C SER A 205 -14.85 8.40 -2.53
N VAL A 206 -15.41 8.55 -3.73
CA VAL A 206 -15.21 9.72 -4.60
C VAL A 206 -16.01 10.93 -4.12
N HIS A 207 -16.92 10.75 -3.16
CA HIS A 207 -17.79 11.80 -2.60
C HIS A 207 -17.32 12.25 -1.20
N SER A 208 -16.05 12.16 -0.90
CA SER A 208 -15.50 12.56 0.40
C SER A 208 -15.18 14.05 0.45
N HIS A 209 -15.54 14.74 1.54
CA HIS A 209 -15.17 16.15 1.74
C HIS A 209 -13.66 16.38 1.90
N ALA A 210 -12.89 15.37 2.33
CA ALA A 210 -11.43 15.41 2.48
C ALA A 210 -10.75 14.55 1.40
N ALA A 211 -11.26 14.60 0.17
CA ALA A 211 -10.71 13.85 -0.94
C ALA A 211 -9.33 14.41 -1.38
N ARG A 212 -8.51 13.51 -1.91
CA ARG A 212 -7.21 13.83 -2.51
C ARG A 212 -7.20 13.33 -3.95
N ASP A 213 -6.51 14.04 -4.82
CA ASP A 213 -6.39 13.66 -6.23
C ASP A 213 -5.98 12.21 -6.40
N ALA A 214 -6.69 11.56 -7.31
CA ALA A 214 -6.44 10.19 -7.69
C ALA A 214 -6.74 10.00 -9.17
N VAL A 215 -5.80 9.34 -9.87
CA VAL A 215 -5.86 9.10 -11.31
C VAL A 215 -5.54 7.64 -11.59
N SER A 216 -6.37 6.99 -12.41
CA SER A 216 -6.17 5.61 -12.87
C SER A 216 -6.45 5.53 -14.37
N ASN A 217 -5.46 5.09 -15.14
CA ASN A 217 -5.62 4.80 -16.56
C ASN A 217 -6.04 3.34 -16.72
N VAL A 218 -7.10 3.11 -17.48
CA VAL A 218 -7.72 1.80 -17.68
C VAL A 218 -7.70 1.46 -19.16
N VAL A 219 -7.29 0.24 -19.48
CA VAL A 219 -7.32 -0.33 -20.82
C VAL A 219 -8.04 -1.66 -20.76
N VAL A 220 -9.02 -1.85 -21.65
CA VAL A 220 -9.71 -3.12 -21.82
C VAL A 220 -8.78 -4.08 -22.53
N VAL A 221 -8.64 -5.28 -21.96
CA VAL A 221 -7.88 -6.38 -22.52
C VAL A 221 -8.80 -7.34 -23.25
N GLU A 222 -9.88 -7.78 -22.57
CA GLU A 222 -10.82 -8.76 -23.12
C GLU A 222 -12.22 -8.54 -22.56
N ARG A 223 -13.27 -8.83 -23.35
CA ARG A 223 -14.68 -8.72 -22.98
C ARG A 223 -15.37 -10.07 -23.04
N PHE A 224 -15.85 -10.55 -21.91
CA PHE A 224 -16.56 -11.82 -21.78
C PHE A 224 -18.07 -11.55 -21.80
N ARG A 225 -18.72 -11.88 -22.90
CA ARG A 225 -20.17 -11.65 -23.09
C ARG A 225 -21.04 -12.79 -22.57
N GLU A 226 -20.43 -13.90 -22.21
CA GLU A 226 -21.10 -15.02 -21.58
C GLU A 226 -21.53 -14.63 -20.15
N SER A 227 -22.65 -15.22 -19.70
CA SER A 227 -23.19 -14.93 -18.37
C SER A 227 -22.39 -15.59 -17.25
N PRO A 228 -21.99 -14.87 -16.21
CA PRO A 228 -22.12 -13.43 -16.02
C PRO A 228 -21.12 -12.62 -16.90
N GLU A 229 -21.62 -11.56 -17.53
CA GLU A 229 -20.76 -10.65 -18.31
C GLU A 229 -19.64 -10.06 -17.45
N ALA A 230 -18.44 -10.02 -18.00
CA ALA A 230 -17.26 -9.49 -17.34
C ALA A 230 -16.30 -8.84 -18.35
N THR A 231 -15.38 -8.04 -17.86
CA THR A 231 -14.31 -7.45 -18.66
C THR A 231 -12.98 -7.59 -17.91
N LEU A 232 -11.96 -8.12 -18.57
CA LEU A 232 -10.57 -8.05 -18.12
C LEU A 232 -10.03 -6.67 -18.48
N VAL A 233 -9.56 -5.95 -17.49
CA VAL A 233 -8.95 -4.63 -17.69
C VAL A 233 -7.55 -4.58 -17.08
N MET A 234 -6.68 -3.85 -17.73
CA MET A 234 -5.39 -3.44 -17.20
C MET A 234 -5.51 -2.04 -16.64
N VAL A 235 -4.98 -1.82 -15.43
CA VAL A 235 -5.07 -0.53 -14.73
C VAL A 235 -3.68 -0.04 -14.36
N ARG A 236 -3.35 1.20 -14.77
CA ARG A 236 -2.12 1.93 -14.40
C ARG A 236 -2.48 3.09 -13.47
N PRO A 237 -2.37 2.93 -12.15
CA PRO A 237 -2.63 4.03 -11.22
C PRO A 237 -1.41 4.98 -11.17
N GLU A 238 -1.63 6.28 -11.42
CA GLU A 238 -0.60 7.33 -11.25
C GLU A 238 -0.42 7.69 -9.77
N THR A 239 -1.46 7.51 -8.98
CA THR A 239 -1.49 7.74 -7.55
C THR A 239 -1.64 6.43 -6.79
N GLY A 240 -1.46 6.43 -5.46
CA GLY A 240 -1.57 5.23 -4.63
C GLY A 240 -2.48 5.45 -3.42
N ARG A 241 -3.76 5.79 -3.64
CA ARG A 241 -4.72 5.95 -2.54
C ARG A 241 -5.26 4.59 -2.10
N THR A 242 -5.65 4.49 -0.84
CA THR A 242 -6.29 3.29 -0.30
C THR A 242 -7.50 2.89 -1.17
N HIS A 243 -7.59 1.62 -1.57
CA HIS A 243 -8.65 1.05 -2.40
C HIS A 243 -8.87 1.77 -3.76
N GLN A 244 -7.88 2.54 -4.25
CA GLN A 244 -8.08 3.44 -5.39
C GLN A 244 -8.70 2.76 -6.60
N ILE A 245 -8.08 1.69 -7.11
CA ILE A 245 -8.53 0.99 -8.32
C ILE A 245 -9.97 0.48 -8.13
N ARG A 246 -10.24 -0.15 -6.99
CA ARG A 246 -11.55 -0.71 -6.65
C ARG A 246 -12.65 0.35 -6.63
N VAL A 247 -12.38 1.50 -5.99
CA VAL A 247 -13.34 2.62 -5.93
C VAL A 247 -13.51 3.27 -7.30
N HIS A 248 -12.43 3.48 -8.05
CA HIS A 248 -12.49 4.06 -9.39
C HIS A 248 -13.33 3.20 -10.33
N LEU A 249 -13.06 1.89 -10.42
CA LEU A 249 -13.82 0.97 -11.25
C LEU A 249 -15.29 0.90 -10.82
N ALA A 250 -15.57 0.82 -9.53
CA ALA A 250 -16.93 0.86 -9.01
C ALA A 250 -17.65 2.18 -9.32
N SER A 251 -16.93 3.31 -9.29
CA SER A 251 -17.51 4.65 -9.55
C SER A 251 -17.97 4.86 -11.00
N ILE A 252 -17.52 4.02 -11.92
CA ILE A 252 -17.94 4.02 -13.33
C ILE A 252 -18.93 2.88 -13.66
N GLY A 253 -19.44 2.18 -12.63
CA GLY A 253 -20.42 1.10 -12.78
C GLY A 253 -19.84 -0.29 -13.01
N HIS A 254 -18.50 -0.45 -13.00
CA HIS A 254 -17.80 -1.69 -13.25
C HIS A 254 -16.93 -2.11 -12.05
N PRO A 255 -17.52 -2.49 -10.89
CA PRO A 255 -16.74 -2.94 -9.74
C PRO A 255 -15.98 -4.23 -10.06
N CYS A 256 -14.86 -4.47 -9.37
CA CYS A 256 -14.15 -5.75 -9.46
C CYS A 256 -15.10 -6.91 -9.09
N LEU A 257 -15.04 -8.02 -9.82
CA LEU A 257 -15.74 -9.24 -9.43
C LEU A 257 -15.31 -9.66 -8.03
N GLY A 258 -16.24 -10.19 -7.23
CA GLY A 258 -15.98 -10.62 -5.86
C GLY A 258 -15.73 -9.47 -4.86
N ASP A 259 -15.83 -8.20 -5.25
CA ASP A 259 -15.63 -7.08 -4.32
C ASP A 259 -16.88 -6.83 -3.46
N VAL A 260 -16.91 -7.44 -2.28
CA VAL A 260 -18.02 -7.29 -1.31
C VAL A 260 -18.19 -5.87 -0.76
N LEU A 261 -17.11 -5.05 -0.83
CA LEU A 261 -17.13 -3.70 -0.27
C LEU A 261 -17.65 -2.65 -1.27
N TYR A 262 -17.33 -2.82 -2.56
CA TYR A 262 -17.67 -1.86 -3.62
C TYR A 262 -18.53 -2.45 -4.74
N GLY A 263 -18.82 -3.74 -4.71
CA GLY A 263 -19.56 -4.48 -5.75
C GLY A 263 -21.05 -4.13 -5.89
N GLY A 264 -21.47 -3.02 -5.23
CA GLY A 264 -22.83 -2.53 -5.27
C GLY A 264 -23.73 -3.24 -4.25
N GLY A 265 -24.38 -2.48 -3.37
CA GLY A 265 -25.22 -2.88 -2.24
C GLY A 265 -26.40 -3.81 -2.49
N SER A 266 -26.31 -4.68 -3.45
CA SER A 266 -27.14 -5.86 -3.55
C SER A 266 -26.83 -6.74 -2.36
N LYS A 267 -27.82 -6.97 -1.50
CA LYS A 267 -27.87 -8.08 -0.55
C LYS A 267 -27.80 -9.44 -1.27
N ASP A 268 -27.57 -9.43 -2.55
CA ASP A 268 -27.30 -10.59 -3.36
C ASP A 268 -25.86 -11.02 -3.12
N HIS A 269 -25.68 -11.71 -2.00
CA HIS A 269 -24.48 -12.52 -1.73
C HIS A 269 -24.15 -13.50 -2.88
N ARG A 270 -24.98 -13.55 -3.90
CA ARG A 270 -24.86 -14.40 -5.09
C ARG A 270 -23.85 -13.92 -6.11
N VAL A 271 -23.35 -12.66 -6.05
CA VAL A 271 -22.19 -12.25 -6.89
C VAL A 271 -20.91 -12.95 -6.41
N GLY A 272 -20.85 -13.37 -5.12
CA GLY A 272 -19.84 -14.30 -4.62
C GLY A 272 -20.24 -15.78 -4.75
N GLN A 273 -21.49 -16.08 -5.17
CA GLN A 273 -21.98 -17.45 -5.35
C GLN A 273 -21.87 -17.96 -6.81
N THR A 274 -21.40 -17.13 -7.74
CA THR A 274 -21.03 -17.61 -9.09
C THR A 274 -19.75 -18.44 -9.11
N GLY A 275 -19.18 -18.74 -7.92
CA GLY A 275 -18.03 -19.64 -7.78
C GLY A 275 -16.68 -19.10 -8.28
N GLU A 276 -16.65 -17.97 -8.95
CA GLU A 276 -15.47 -17.49 -9.67
C GLU A 276 -14.47 -16.72 -8.81
N PHE A 277 -14.94 -15.85 -7.89
CA PHE A 277 -14.05 -15.09 -7.01
C PHE A 277 -14.62 -14.89 -5.60
N GLN A 278 -13.88 -15.35 -4.60
CA GLN A 278 -14.20 -15.12 -3.17
C GLN A 278 -13.60 -13.84 -2.62
N ARG A 279 -12.85 -13.09 -3.43
CA ARG A 279 -12.17 -11.84 -3.14
C ARG A 279 -12.35 -10.87 -4.31
N HIS A 280 -11.99 -9.61 -4.14
CA HIS A 280 -11.96 -8.71 -5.30
C HIS A 280 -10.91 -9.19 -6.31
N ALA A 281 -11.34 -9.37 -7.55
CA ALA A 281 -10.48 -9.78 -8.66
C ALA A 281 -9.55 -8.64 -9.07
N LEU A 282 -8.46 -8.47 -8.29
CA LEU A 282 -7.42 -7.46 -8.50
C LEU A 282 -6.06 -8.08 -8.18
N HIS A 283 -5.13 -7.94 -9.13
CA HIS A 283 -3.78 -8.48 -9.05
C HIS A 283 -2.74 -7.44 -9.49
N ALA A 284 -1.75 -7.19 -8.66
CA ALA A 284 -0.60 -6.34 -8.97
C ALA A 284 0.39 -7.13 -9.83
N MET A 285 0.26 -7.02 -11.15
CA MET A 285 0.99 -7.84 -12.11
C MET A 285 2.44 -7.38 -12.27
N ASN A 286 2.66 -6.05 -12.30
CA ASN A 286 3.95 -5.48 -12.64
C ASN A 286 4.30 -4.31 -11.73
N LEU A 287 5.60 -4.21 -11.41
CA LEU A 287 6.20 -3.10 -10.67
C LEU A 287 7.52 -2.72 -11.33
N SER A 288 7.68 -1.45 -11.72
CA SER A 288 8.91 -0.90 -12.27
C SER A 288 9.44 0.20 -11.38
N ILE A 289 10.68 0.04 -10.94
CA ILE A 289 11.41 0.95 -10.06
C ILE A 289 12.79 1.26 -10.63
N GLU A 290 13.41 2.31 -10.15
CA GLU A 290 14.84 2.54 -10.26
C GLU A 290 15.53 1.84 -9.08
N HIS A 291 16.53 1.01 -9.35
CA HIS A 291 17.24 0.29 -8.30
C HIS A 291 18.00 1.27 -7.40
N PRO A 292 17.87 1.18 -6.06
CA PRO A 292 18.42 2.17 -5.14
C PRO A 292 19.93 2.45 -5.30
N ARG A 293 20.71 1.45 -5.65
CA ARG A 293 22.17 1.55 -5.73
C ARG A 293 22.68 1.71 -7.15
N THR A 294 22.15 0.95 -8.11
CA THR A 294 22.66 0.98 -9.49
C THR A 294 22.01 2.05 -10.34
N HIS A 295 20.88 2.61 -9.90
CA HIS A 295 20.05 3.57 -10.64
C HIS A 295 19.49 3.02 -11.96
N GLU A 296 19.61 1.73 -12.21
CA GLU A 296 19.03 1.08 -13.37
C GLU A 296 17.53 0.88 -13.18
N ARG A 297 16.77 1.04 -14.25
CA ARG A 297 15.33 0.73 -14.28
C ARG A 297 15.15 -0.78 -14.28
N GLN A 298 14.55 -1.30 -13.23
CA GLN A 298 14.22 -2.71 -13.10
C GLN A 298 12.71 -2.92 -13.13
N VAL A 299 12.29 -4.04 -13.73
CA VAL A 299 10.89 -4.39 -13.93
C VAL A 299 10.66 -5.78 -13.38
N TYR A 300 9.71 -5.90 -12.46
CA TYR A 300 9.36 -7.15 -11.80
C TYR A 300 7.93 -7.54 -12.12
N PHE A 301 7.72 -8.84 -12.31
CA PHE A 301 6.42 -9.42 -12.61
C PHE A 301 6.05 -10.45 -11.55
N ALA A 302 4.79 -10.41 -11.09
CA ALA A 302 4.23 -11.51 -10.32
C ALA A 302 3.51 -12.47 -11.26
N PRO A 303 3.65 -13.80 -11.08
CA PRO A 303 2.81 -14.77 -11.76
C PRO A 303 1.34 -14.46 -11.51
N MET A 304 0.50 -14.71 -12.50
CA MET A 304 -0.95 -14.54 -12.38
C MET A 304 -1.47 -15.41 -11.24
N ALA A 305 -2.32 -14.84 -10.39
CA ALA A 305 -2.94 -15.60 -9.31
C ALA A 305 -3.84 -16.70 -9.87
N GLN A 306 -3.89 -17.86 -9.22
CA GLN A 306 -4.58 -19.05 -9.72
C GLN A 306 -6.06 -18.82 -10.04
N ASP A 307 -6.77 -18.08 -9.20
CA ASP A 307 -8.17 -17.72 -9.43
C ASP A 307 -8.40 -16.88 -10.70
N PHE A 308 -7.42 -16.01 -11.07
CA PHE A 308 -7.44 -15.32 -12.36
C PHE A 308 -7.20 -16.27 -13.51
N ALA A 309 -6.20 -17.15 -13.39
CA ALA A 309 -5.87 -18.13 -14.39
C ALA A 309 -7.07 -19.03 -14.67
N ASP A 310 -7.69 -19.57 -13.62
CA ASP A 310 -8.86 -20.45 -13.69
C ASP A 310 -10.04 -19.75 -14.39
N PHE A 311 -10.31 -18.48 -14.04
CA PHE A 311 -11.36 -17.69 -14.68
C PHE A 311 -11.12 -17.49 -16.18
N LEU A 312 -9.89 -17.18 -16.57
CA LEU A 312 -9.54 -16.91 -17.95
C LEU A 312 -9.57 -18.20 -18.80
N VAL A 313 -9.03 -19.30 -18.28
CA VAL A 313 -9.07 -20.61 -18.93
C VAL A 313 -10.50 -21.07 -19.13
N ALA A 314 -11.35 -20.95 -18.11
CA ALA A 314 -12.76 -21.32 -18.19
C ALA A 314 -13.53 -20.52 -19.27
N ARG A 315 -12.99 -19.39 -19.70
CA ARG A 315 -13.53 -18.50 -20.76
C ARG A 315 -12.78 -18.58 -22.09
N GLY A 316 -11.96 -19.63 -22.26
CA GLY A 316 -11.26 -19.91 -23.50
C GLY A 316 -10.09 -18.98 -23.81
N VAL A 317 -9.60 -18.23 -22.80
CA VAL A 317 -8.45 -17.35 -22.97
C VAL A 317 -7.18 -18.18 -22.85
N ASP A 318 -6.33 -18.11 -23.87
CA ASP A 318 -4.99 -18.68 -23.85
C ASP A 318 -4.06 -17.79 -22.99
N ILE A 319 -3.78 -18.26 -21.78
CA ILE A 319 -2.96 -17.53 -20.81
C ILE A 319 -1.50 -17.45 -21.25
N GLU A 320 -1.00 -18.43 -22.03
CA GLU A 320 0.37 -18.42 -22.52
C GLU A 320 0.58 -17.33 -23.57
N HIS A 321 -0.44 -17.03 -24.38
CA HIS A 321 -0.44 -15.91 -25.33
C HIS A 321 -0.80 -14.55 -24.70
N LEU A 322 -1.50 -14.54 -23.56
CA LEU A 322 -1.60 -13.36 -22.69
C LEU A 322 -0.27 -13.07 -22.00
N THR A 323 0.84 -13.30 -22.75
CA THR A 323 2.16 -13.00 -22.19
C THR A 323 2.20 -11.54 -21.79
N ILE A 324 2.52 -11.34 -20.54
CA ILE A 324 2.85 -10.07 -19.88
C ILE A 324 3.67 -9.16 -20.82
N ALA A 325 4.52 -9.73 -21.67
CA ALA A 325 5.31 -9.03 -22.66
C ALA A 325 4.47 -8.36 -23.78
N SER A 326 3.37 -8.97 -24.24
CA SER A 326 2.51 -8.33 -25.26
C SER A 326 1.67 -7.21 -24.66
N LEU A 327 1.12 -7.41 -23.45
CA LEU A 327 0.36 -6.40 -22.72
C LEU A 327 1.22 -5.21 -22.28
N VAL A 328 2.51 -5.44 -22.01
CA VAL A 328 3.44 -4.40 -21.54
C VAL A 328 4.18 -3.73 -22.69
N LYS A 329 4.54 -4.45 -23.77
CA LYS A 329 5.21 -3.88 -24.94
C LYS A 329 4.38 -2.83 -25.68
N GLU A 330 3.09 -3.07 -25.86
CA GLU A 330 2.19 -2.08 -26.48
C GLU A 330 2.02 -0.81 -25.65
N GLN A 331 2.32 -0.87 -24.34
CA GLN A 331 2.07 0.25 -23.43
C GLN A 331 3.33 0.94 -22.90
N LEU A 332 4.50 0.35 -23.05
CA LEU A 332 5.79 1.04 -22.81
C LEU A 332 6.22 1.86 -24.03
N ALA A 333 5.60 1.63 -25.19
CA ALA A 333 5.85 2.40 -26.43
C ALA A 333 5.16 3.77 -26.43
N ASP A 334 4.19 4.00 -25.56
CA ASP A 334 3.37 5.23 -25.48
C ASP A 334 3.76 6.14 -24.30
N GLY A 335 4.95 6.00 -23.69
CA GLY A 335 5.31 6.80 -22.53
C GLY A 335 6.73 7.27 -22.43
#